data_f897cddbdfa485ae9da561d9044d0884
#
_entry.id   f897cddbdfa485ae9da561d9044d0884
#
_cell.length_a   1.000
_cell.length_b   1.000
_cell.length_c   1.000
_cell.angle_alpha   90.00
_cell.angle_beta   90.00
_cell.angle_gamma   90.00
#
_symmetry.space_group_name_H-M   'P 1'
#
loop_
_entity.id
_entity.type
_entity.pdbx_description
1 polymer ?
#
loop_
_entity_poly.entity_id
_entity_poly.type
_entity_poly.pdbx_seq_one_letter_code
_entity_poly.pdbx_strand_id
1 'polypeptide(L)'
;MSTPTSGSVALITGGTGGFGRALTTRLRERDVTVVLADLDGERNRSVAAELGGQFLPLDVTDRAANQAVVAQVEAEHGRLDAVFLNAGIAGQSRGALDVDEFLRVVDIDLFGVVYGTEAALPALRRAGGGSIVVTASLAGLAPMATDPGYSVAKGGAVAFVRSMAPRLTGEDITITAICPGFADTAIIDPIREEFDAAGFPVLRAEEVADAMVMAWESGEPGAAYVVQPGVGTVPYRFKGVPAARTETGETAVVPESLRPPSMR
;
A
#
# COMPACT_ATOMS: atom_id res chain seq x y z
N MET A 1 12.25 9.27 -11.37
CA MET A 1 11.80 8.02 -10.70
C MET A 1 13.02 7.35 -10.12
N SER A 2 13.05 7.11 -8.81
CA SER A 2 14.16 6.41 -8.17
C SER A 2 13.91 4.89 -8.31
N THR A 3 14.67 4.23 -9.17
CA THR A 3 14.73 2.77 -9.24
C THR A 3 15.50 2.24 -8.02
N PRO A 4 15.11 1.07 -7.46
CA PRO A 4 15.91 0.44 -6.42
C PRO A 4 17.31 0.17 -6.95
N THR A 5 18.30 0.76 -6.29
CA THR A 5 19.72 0.58 -6.59
C THR A 5 20.43 0.03 -5.37
N SER A 6 21.62 -0.54 -5.55
CA SER A 6 22.48 -0.89 -4.41
C SER A 6 22.68 0.33 -3.50
N GLY A 7 22.38 0.15 -2.20
CA GLY A 7 22.42 1.20 -1.20
C GLY A 7 21.11 1.99 -1.02
N SER A 8 20.04 1.67 -1.76
CA SER A 8 18.69 2.20 -1.46
C SER A 8 18.18 1.65 -0.14
N VAL A 9 17.32 2.43 0.55
CA VAL A 9 16.70 2.06 1.84
C VAL A 9 15.19 1.99 1.68
N ALA A 10 14.59 0.88 2.06
CA ALA A 10 13.16 0.64 2.01
C ALA A 10 12.58 0.33 3.40
N LEU A 11 11.46 0.95 3.74
CA LEU A 11 10.67 0.67 4.93
C LEU A 11 9.40 -0.10 4.53
N ILE A 12 9.11 -1.21 5.24
CA ILE A 12 7.93 -2.04 4.99
C ILE A 12 7.11 -2.13 6.27
N THR A 13 5.89 -1.60 6.29
CA THR A 13 4.93 -1.83 7.38
C THR A 13 4.23 -3.17 7.21
N GLY A 14 3.92 -3.87 8.32
CA GLY A 14 3.49 -5.27 8.25
C GLY A 14 4.57 -6.16 7.62
N GLY A 15 5.85 -5.81 7.87
CA GLY A 15 7.01 -6.38 7.21
C GLY A 15 7.24 -7.86 7.51
N THR A 16 6.69 -8.37 8.60
CA THR A 16 6.82 -9.78 8.99
C THR A 16 5.66 -10.67 8.52
N GLY A 17 4.63 -10.09 7.89
CA GLY A 17 3.53 -10.78 7.25
C GLY A 17 3.90 -11.41 5.90
N GLY A 18 2.99 -12.14 5.28
CA GLY A 18 3.24 -12.90 4.05
C GLY A 18 3.86 -12.07 2.92
N PHE A 19 3.22 -10.95 2.54
CA PHE A 19 3.73 -10.06 1.49
C PHE A 19 5.02 -9.36 1.92
N GLY A 20 5.11 -8.89 3.18
CA GLY A 20 6.30 -8.21 3.69
C GLY A 20 7.53 -9.11 3.64
N ARG A 21 7.39 -10.39 3.98
CA ARG A 21 8.48 -11.39 3.90
C ARG A 21 8.93 -11.62 2.46
N ALA A 22 7.99 -11.85 1.54
CA ALA A 22 8.30 -12.06 0.14
C ALA A 22 8.96 -10.82 -0.47
N LEU A 23 8.44 -9.61 -0.16
CA LEU A 23 9.00 -8.35 -0.60
C LEU A 23 10.43 -8.13 -0.07
N THR A 24 10.66 -8.42 1.21
CA THR A 24 12.00 -8.32 1.81
C THR A 24 13.00 -9.17 1.03
N THR A 25 12.66 -10.42 0.69
CA THR A 25 13.51 -11.28 -0.12
C THR A 25 13.82 -10.65 -1.48
N ARG A 26 12.81 -10.15 -2.20
CA ARG A 26 12.99 -9.49 -3.51
C ARG A 26 13.86 -8.24 -3.47
N LEU A 27 13.73 -7.44 -2.41
CA LEU A 27 14.51 -6.22 -2.25
C LEU A 27 15.97 -6.51 -1.88
N ARG A 28 16.20 -7.51 -1.03
CA ARG A 28 17.56 -7.91 -0.68
C ARG A 28 18.33 -8.54 -1.84
N GLU A 29 17.66 -9.26 -2.75
CA GLU A 29 18.25 -9.73 -4.02
C GLU A 29 18.74 -8.57 -4.91
N ARG A 30 18.32 -7.33 -4.62
CA ARG A 30 18.69 -6.09 -5.32
C ARG A 30 19.64 -5.20 -4.49
N ASP A 31 20.25 -5.75 -3.43
CA ASP A 31 21.13 -5.01 -2.52
C ASP A 31 20.46 -3.79 -1.87
N VAL A 32 19.13 -3.84 -1.65
CA VAL A 32 18.38 -2.83 -0.91
C VAL A 32 18.47 -3.11 0.58
N THR A 33 18.75 -2.08 1.38
CA THR A 33 18.61 -2.14 2.83
C THR A 33 17.14 -2.14 3.20
N VAL A 34 16.67 -3.16 3.92
CA VAL A 34 15.26 -3.33 4.28
C VAL A 34 15.05 -3.17 5.78
N VAL A 35 14.14 -2.26 6.13
CA VAL A 35 13.63 -2.08 7.49
C VAL A 35 12.20 -2.61 7.54
N LEU A 36 11.98 -3.61 8.42
CA LEU A 36 10.68 -4.21 8.66
C LEU A 36 10.05 -3.57 9.90
N ALA A 37 8.95 -2.86 9.71
CA ALA A 37 8.16 -2.30 10.80
C ALA A 37 6.91 -3.16 11.01
N ASP A 38 6.70 -3.63 12.24
CA ASP A 38 5.57 -4.48 12.62
C ASP A 38 5.29 -4.37 14.13
N LEU A 39 4.17 -4.91 14.58
CA LEU A 39 3.86 -4.98 16.00
C LEU A 39 5.00 -5.65 16.77
N ASP A 40 5.29 -5.12 17.95
CA ASP A 40 6.36 -5.68 18.79
C ASP A 40 6.02 -7.11 19.25
N GLY A 41 7.01 -7.99 19.14
CA GLY A 41 6.88 -9.37 19.56
C GLY A 41 8.09 -10.22 19.15
N GLU A 42 8.39 -11.24 19.93
CA GLU A 42 9.52 -12.14 19.69
C GLU A 42 9.47 -12.80 18.31
N ARG A 43 8.26 -13.26 17.88
CA ARG A 43 8.04 -13.85 16.57
C ARG A 43 8.43 -12.87 15.45
N ASN A 44 7.99 -11.62 15.52
CA ASN A 44 8.26 -10.64 14.48
C ASN A 44 9.73 -10.24 14.42
N ARG A 45 10.38 -10.14 15.58
CA ARG A 45 11.84 -9.92 15.68
C ARG A 45 12.63 -11.10 15.06
N SER A 46 12.22 -12.35 15.35
CA SER A 46 12.85 -13.55 14.77
C SER A 46 12.71 -13.59 13.25
N VAL A 47 11.52 -13.32 12.75
CA VAL A 47 11.27 -13.27 11.29
C VAL A 47 12.14 -12.21 10.60
N ALA A 48 12.24 -11.01 11.16
CA ALA A 48 13.09 -9.97 10.60
C ALA A 48 14.58 -10.37 10.58
N ALA A 49 15.06 -11.00 11.66
CA ALA A 49 16.42 -11.50 11.74
C ALA A 49 16.71 -12.62 10.70
N GLU A 50 15.79 -13.56 10.55
CA GLU A 50 15.86 -14.64 9.52
C GLU A 50 15.95 -14.07 8.11
N LEU A 51 15.20 -13.01 7.82
CA LEU A 51 15.21 -12.32 6.54
C LEU A 51 16.44 -11.41 6.37
N GLY A 52 17.23 -11.21 7.42
CA GLY A 52 18.39 -10.32 7.44
C GLY A 52 18.00 -8.84 7.26
N GLY A 53 16.79 -8.47 7.64
CA GLY A 53 16.32 -7.09 7.70
C GLY A 53 16.40 -6.52 9.12
N GLN A 54 16.42 -5.20 9.22
CA GLN A 54 16.31 -4.52 10.51
C GLN A 54 14.84 -4.54 10.97
N PHE A 55 14.60 -4.81 12.25
CA PHE A 55 13.27 -4.73 12.83
C PHE A 55 13.07 -3.44 13.63
N LEU A 56 11.97 -2.75 13.39
CA LEU A 56 11.50 -1.64 14.22
C LEU A 56 10.05 -1.89 14.67
N PRO A 57 9.74 -1.78 15.97
CA PRO A 57 8.39 -1.95 16.47
C PRO A 57 7.51 -0.78 16.00
N LEU A 58 6.33 -1.10 15.44
CA LEU A 58 5.37 -0.11 14.96
C LEU A 58 3.94 -0.65 15.07
N ASP A 59 3.09 0.09 15.78
CA ASP A 59 1.66 0.07 15.57
C ASP A 59 1.32 1.18 14.55
N VAL A 60 0.84 0.80 13.37
CA VAL A 60 0.55 1.75 12.29
C VAL A 60 -0.59 2.70 12.62
N THR A 61 -1.42 2.39 13.63
CA THR A 61 -2.51 3.26 14.11
C THR A 61 -2.00 4.40 14.98
N ASP A 62 -0.75 4.31 15.46
CA ASP A 62 -0.10 5.40 16.20
C ASP A 62 0.65 6.33 15.23
N ARG A 63 0.08 7.52 15.02
CA ARG A 63 0.66 8.55 14.14
C ARG A 63 2.06 8.98 14.59
N ALA A 64 2.30 9.13 15.91
CA ALA A 64 3.60 9.54 16.42
C ALA A 64 4.64 8.44 16.27
N ALA A 65 4.26 7.16 16.44
CA ALA A 65 5.14 6.03 16.21
C ALA A 65 5.57 5.93 14.73
N ASN A 66 4.66 6.18 13.76
CA ASN A 66 5.03 6.25 12.34
C ASN A 66 6.11 7.31 12.08
N GLN A 67 5.97 8.51 12.66
CA GLN A 67 6.96 9.57 12.54
C GLN A 67 8.31 9.19 13.17
N ALA A 68 8.28 8.56 14.35
CA ALA A 68 9.48 8.12 15.06
C ALA A 68 10.24 7.04 14.28
N VAL A 69 9.54 6.06 13.70
CA VAL A 69 10.15 4.99 12.89
C VAL A 69 10.82 5.57 11.65
N VAL A 70 10.18 6.46 10.91
CA VAL A 70 10.79 7.10 9.74
C VAL A 70 12.00 7.93 10.13
N ALA A 71 11.93 8.70 11.22
CA ALA A 71 13.06 9.48 11.72
C ALA A 71 14.25 8.59 12.12
N GLN A 72 13.97 7.44 12.74
CA GLN A 72 15.00 6.47 13.09
C GLN A 72 15.67 5.87 11.85
N VAL A 73 14.88 5.50 10.81
CA VAL A 73 15.44 5.00 9.54
C VAL A 73 16.38 6.03 8.92
N GLU A 74 15.97 7.30 8.86
CA GLU A 74 16.84 8.36 8.34
C GLU A 74 18.11 8.56 9.18
N ALA A 75 17.99 8.53 10.51
CA ALA A 75 19.14 8.71 11.41
C ALA A 75 20.17 7.58 11.26
N GLU A 76 19.73 6.35 11.05
CA GLU A 76 20.60 5.18 10.97
C GLU A 76 21.18 4.94 9.57
N HIS A 77 20.39 5.24 8.51
CA HIS A 77 20.77 4.94 7.12
C HIS A 77 21.05 6.19 6.26
N GLY A 78 20.75 7.38 6.77
CA GLY A 78 21.00 8.64 6.07
C GLY A 78 20.01 8.96 4.96
N ARG A 79 19.08 8.06 4.64
CA ARG A 79 18.10 8.20 3.55
C ARG A 79 16.91 7.27 3.69
N LEU A 80 15.84 7.57 2.97
CA LEU A 80 14.70 6.69 2.74
C LEU A 80 14.28 6.85 1.27
N ASP A 81 14.26 5.75 0.50
CA ASP A 81 13.96 5.77 -0.94
C ASP A 81 12.59 5.20 -1.28
N ALA A 82 12.12 4.26 -0.49
CA ALA A 82 10.79 3.70 -0.67
C ALA A 82 10.11 3.36 0.66
N VAL A 83 8.79 3.51 0.67
CA VAL A 83 7.95 3.04 1.77
C VAL A 83 6.85 2.15 1.20
N PHE A 84 6.77 0.93 1.72
CA PHE A 84 5.70 -0.01 1.42
C PHE A 84 4.71 -0.02 2.59
N LEU A 85 3.59 0.64 2.40
CA LEU A 85 2.50 0.71 3.37
C LEU A 85 1.65 -0.54 3.20
N ASN A 86 2.12 -1.63 3.81
CA ASN A 86 1.63 -2.97 3.57
C ASN A 86 0.85 -3.55 4.77
N ALA A 87 0.98 -2.99 5.97
CA ALA A 87 0.20 -3.44 7.12
C ALA A 87 -1.30 -3.43 6.81
N GLY A 88 -1.99 -4.49 7.23
CA GLY A 88 -3.42 -4.61 7.04
C GLY A 88 -3.99 -5.90 7.62
N ILE A 89 -5.27 -5.89 7.89
CA ILE A 89 -6.06 -7.01 8.43
C ILE A 89 -7.37 -7.14 7.65
N ALA A 90 -7.99 -8.32 7.69
CA ALA A 90 -9.40 -8.47 7.31
C ALA A 90 -10.29 -8.48 8.55
N GLY A 91 -11.53 -8.10 8.40
CA GLY A 91 -12.56 -8.30 9.42
C GLY A 91 -12.94 -9.77 9.57
N GLN A 92 -13.48 -10.12 10.73
CA GLN A 92 -13.88 -11.48 11.06
C GLN A 92 -15.40 -11.64 11.17
N SER A 93 -16.14 -10.54 11.20
CA SER A 93 -17.61 -10.51 11.37
C SER A 93 -18.32 -10.89 10.08
N ARG A 94 -18.50 -12.20 9.87
CA ARG A 94 -19.25 -12.72 8.72
C ARG A 94 -20.76 -12.54 8.96
N GLY A 95 -21.35 -11.52 8.32
CA GLY A 95 -22.81 -11.39 8.17
C GLY A 95 -23.51 -10.36 9.07
N ALA A 96 -22.91 -9.89 10.15
CA ALA A 96 -23.42 -8.75 10.93
C ALA A 96 -22.47 -7.56 10.79
N LEU A 97 -23.01 -6.33 10.76
CA LEU A 97 -22.20 -5.13 10.83
C LEU A 97 -21.73 -4.92 12.27
N ASP A 98 -20.49 -5.28 12.56
CA ASP A 98 -19.81 -4.98 13.81
C ASP A 98 -19.04 -3.67 13.64
N VAL A 99 -19.50 -2.62 14.32
CA VAL A 99 -18.93 -1.25 14.17
C VAL A 99 -17.54 -1.15 14.81
N ASP A 100 -17.27 -1.84 15.90
CA ASP A 100 -15.97 -1.79 16.57
C ASP A 100 -14.91 -2.48 15.70
N GLU A 101 -15.24 -3.61 15.11
CA GLU A 101 -14.37 -4.28 14.15
C GLU A 101 -14.19 -3.46 12.87
N PHE A 102 -15.27 -2.87 12.34
CA PHE A 102 -15.21 -1.97 11.19
C PHE A 102 -14.22 -0.83 11.43
N LEU A 103 -14.31 -0.15 12.57
CA LEU A 103 -13.42 0.95 12.93
C LEU A 103 -11.98 0.45 13.07
N ARG A 104 -11.75 -0.70 13.70
CA ARG A 104 -10.42 -1.30 13.82
C ARG A 104 -9.76 -1.58 12.46
N VAL A 105 -10.53 -2.11 11.50
CA VAL A 105 -10.04 -2.35 10.13
C VAL A 105 -9.72 -1.04 9.44
N VAL A 106 -10.59 -0.02 9.56
CA VAL A 106 -10.35 1.30 8.96
C VAL A 106 -9.13 1.98 9.57
N ASP A 107 -8.94 1.88 10.89
CA ASP A 107 -7.79 2.49 11.58
C ASP A 107 -6.46 1.89 11.08
N ILE A 108 -6.40 0.58 10.93
CA ILE A 108 -5.19 -0.10 10.47
C ILE A 108 -4.98 0.11 8.97
N ASP A 109 -5.98 -0.25 8.14
CA ASP A 109 -5.83 -0.43 6.70
C ASP A 109 -5.96 0.88 5.89
N LEU A 110 -6.52 1.93 6.51
CA LEU A 110 -6.65 3.25 5.89
C LEU A 110 -5.86 4.32 6.66
N PHE A 111 -6.11 4.51 7.96
CA PHE A 111 -5.37 5.55 8.68
C PHE A 111 -3.90 5.20 8.85
N GLY A 112 -3.52 3.92 8.97
CA GLY A 112 -2.12 3.49 8.91
C GLY A 112 -1.43 3.91 7.60
N VAL A 113 -2.13 3.82 6.46
CA VAL A 113 -1.62 4.31 5.17
C VAL A 113 -1.47 5.84 5.16
N VAL A 114 -2.43 6.57 5.72
CA VAL A 114 -2.37 8.04 5.79
C VAL A 114 -1.22 8.50 6.67
N TYR A 115 -1.07 7.92 7.88
CA TYR A 115 0.01 8.26 8.82
C TYR A 115 1.39 7.89 8.29
N GLY A 116 1.52 6.69 7.70
CA GLY A 116 2.77 6.27 7.07
C GLY A 116 3.17 7.18 5.90
N THR A 117 2.20 7.60 5.07
CA THR A 117 2.45 8.57 3.99
C THR A 117 2.90 9.92 4.55
N GLU A 118 2.20 10.44 5.56
CA GLU A 118 2.55 11.71 6.21
C GLU A 118 3.98 11.67 6.79
N ALA A 119 4.33 10.58 7.46
CA ALA A 119 5.65 10.39 8.05
C ALA A 119 6.76 10.30 7.00
N ALA A 120 6.50 9.58 5.89
CA ALA A 120 7.51 9.30 4.87
C ALA A 120 7.83 10.51 3.98
N LEU A 121 6.85 11.35 3.65
CA LEU A 121 7.02 12.45 2.68
C LEU A 121 8.20 13.39 2.98
N PRO A 122 8.44 13.87 4.23
CA PRO A 122 9.60 14.71 4.50
C PRO A 122 10.93 14.01 4.24
N ALA A 123 11.05 12.71 4.54
CA ALA A 123 12.25 11.92 4.34
C ALA A 123 12.53 11.69 2.85
N LEU A 124 11.50 11.30 2.09
CA LEU A 124 11.60 11.14 0.64
C LEU A 124 12.00 12.46 -0.05
N ARG A 125 11.47 13.60 0.39
CA ARG A 125 11.87 14.92 -0.12
C ARG A 125 13.34 15.21 0.14
N ARG A 126 13.85 14.89 1.34
CA ARG A 126 15.27 15.07 1.66
C ARG A 126 16.18 14.14 0.86
N ALA A 127 15.70 12.95 0.52
CA ALA A 127 16.40 12.01 -0.36
C ALA A 127 16.40 12.45 -1.84
N GLY A 128 15.62 13.48 -2.20
CA GLY A 128 15.50 13.98 -3.58
C GLY A 128 14.45 13.25 -4.42
N GLY A 129 13.57 12.50 -3.80
CA GLY A 129 12.51 11.72 -4.45
C GLY A 129 12.34 10.35 -3.82
N GLY A 130 11.43 9.54 -4.35
CA GLY A 130 11.21 8.18 -3.88
C GLY A 130 9.84 7.62 -4.22
N SER A 131 9.49 6.49 -3.63
CA SER A 131 8.25 5.79 -3.93
C SER A 131 7.47 5.42 -2.67
N ILE A 132 6.16 5.61 -2.73
CA ILE A 132 5.20 5.10 -1.74
C ILE A 132 4.33 4.06 -2.44
N VAL A 133 4.42 2.81 -2.01
CA VAL A 133 3.62 1.70 -2.55
C VAL A 133 2.63 1.25 -1.49
N VAL A 134 1.34 1.36 -1.79
CA VAL A 134 0.25 1.03 -0.86
C VAL A 134 -0.34 -0.32 -1.19
N THR A 135 -0.41 -1.23 -0.23
CA THR A 135 -1.12 -2.49 -0.36
C THR A 135 -2.63 -2.25 -0.15
N ALA A 136 -3.33 -2.05 -1.26
CA ALA A 136 -4.78 -2.03 -1.30
C ALA A 136 -5.33 -3.47 -1.46
N SER A 137 -6.38 -3.64 -2.24
CA SER A 137 -7.00 -4.95 -2.54
C SER A 137 -7.95 -4.79 -3.72
N LEU A 138 -8.34 -5.89 -4.35
CA LEU A 138 -9.52 -5.92 -5.24
C LEU A 138 -10.79 -5.46 -4.50
N ALA A 139 -10.90 -5.69 -3.19
CA ALA A 139 -11.99 -5.17 -2.36
C ALA A 139 -12.09 -3.64 -2.35
N GLY A 140 -11.02 -2.94 -2.70
CA GLY A 140 -11.01 -1.49 -2.90
C GLY A 140 -11.50 -1.04 -4.28
N LEU A 141 -11.64 -1.96 -5.22
CA LEU A 141 -12.10 -1.71 -6.61
C LEU A 141 -13.48 -2.28 -6.87
N ALA A 142 -13.80 -3.40 -6.20
CA ALA A 142 -15.10 -4.05 -6.27
C ALA A 142 -15.56 -4.38 -4.82
N PRO A 143 -16.79 -4.07 -4.43
CA PRO A 143 -17.22 -4.24 -3.05
C PRO A 143 -17.26 -5.72 -2.65
N MET A 144 -16.77 -6.02 -1.44
CA MET A 144 -16.86 -7.33 -0.81
C MET A 144 -17.99 -7.31 0.21
N ALA A 145 -19.08 -7.99 -0.09
CA ALA A 145 -20.29 -7.98 0.76
C ALA A 145 -20.07 -8.62 2.15
N THR A 146 -19.12 -9.52 2.26
CA THR A 146 -18.78 -10.23 3.51
C THR A 146 -17.95 -9.39 4.48
N ASP A 147 -17.30 -8.32 4.01
CA ASP A 147 -16.49 -7.44 4.85
C ASP A 147 -16.58 -5.98 4.35
N PRO A 148 -17.63 -5.26 4.76
CA PRO A 148 -17.80 -3.85 4.40
C PRO A 148 -16.69 -2.95 4.94
N GLY A 149 -16.14 -3.23 6.13
CA GLY A 149 -15.05 -2.47 6.75
C GLY A 149 -13.78 -2.54 5.91
N TYR A 150 -13.42 -3.73 5.49
CA TYR A 150 -12.27 -3.95 4.61
C TYR A 150 -12.46 -3.29 3.25
N SER A 151 -13.66 -3.40 2.64
CA SER A 151 -13.96 -2.73 1.37
C SER A 151 -13.85 -1.22 1.47
N VAL A 152 -14.36 -0.62 2.55
CA VAL A 152 -14.26 0.82 2.81
C VAL A 152 -12.80 1.24 3.01
N ALA A 153 -12.06 0.52 3.84
CA ALA A 153 -10.65 0.83 4.10
C ALA A 153 -9.79 0.74 2.83
N LYS A 154 -9.89 -0.36 2.09
CA LYS A 154 -9.12 -0.55 0.85
C LYS A 154 -9.59 0.36 -0.29
N GLY A 155 -10.89 0.66 -0.38
CA GLY A 155 -11.43 1.67 -1.30
C GLY A 155 -10.95 3.07 -0.97
N GLY A 156 -10.91 3.42 0.33
CA GLY A 156 -10.32 4.64 0.84
C GLY A 156 -8.84 4.76 0.52
N ALA A 157 -8.06 3.69 0.69
CA ALA A 157 -6.64 3.65 0.34
C ALA A 157 -6.40 3.91 -1.16
N VAL A 158 -7.18 3.29 -2.05
CA VAL A 158 -7.12 3.55 -3.51
C VAL A 158 -7.47 5.01 -3.81
N ALA A 159 -8.54 5.54 -3.21
CA ALA A 159 -8.95 6.93 -3.39
C ALA A 159 -7.89 7.91 -2.87
N PHE A 160 -7.27 7.59 -1.73
CA PHE A 160 -6.18 8.37 -1.14
C PHE A 160 -4.97 8.44 -2.07
N VAL A 161 -4.49 7.30 -2.59
CA VAL A 161 -3.38 7.22 -3.56
C VAL A 161 -3.65 8.12 -4.77
N ARG A 162 -4.82 8.00 -5.37
CA ARG A 162 -5.23 8.80 -6.54
C ARG A 162 -5.35 10.29 -6.25
N SER A 163 -5.72 10.66 -5.03
CA SER A 163 -5.85 12.05 -4.62
C SER A 163 -4.51 12.67 -4.23
N MET A 164 -3.57 11.85 -3.73
CA MET A 164 -2.24 12.31 -3.35
C MET A 164 -1.31 12.49 -4.55
N ALA A 165 -1.38 11.65 -5.57
CA ALA A 165 -0.48 11.71 -6.72
C ALA A 165 -0.43 13.08 -7.41
N PRO A 166 -1.55 13.78 -7.68
CA PRO A 166 -1.50 15.14 -8.24
C PRO A 166 -0.83 16.18 -7.32
N ARG A 167 -0.83 15.94 -6.01
CA ARG A 167 -0.20 16.84 -5.03
C ARG A 167 1.32 16.70 -4.98
N LEU A 168 1.85 15.57 -5.46
CA LEU A 168 3.27 15.23 -5.50
C LEU A 168 3.90 15.54 -6.87
N THR A 169 3.12 16.12 -7.79
CA THR A 169 3.63 16.50 -9.12
C THR A 169 4.80 17.47 -8.99
N GLY A 170 5.94 17.12 -9.59
CA GLY A 170 7.19 17.91 -9.55
C GLY A 170 8.11 17.63 -8.36
N GLU A 171 7.75 16.67 -7.49
CA GLU A 171 8.57 16.31 -6.32
C GLU A 171 9.43 15.05 -6.53
N ASP A 172 9.45 14.45 -7.71
CA ASP A 172 10.07 13.14 -7.99
C ASP A 172 9.65 12.03 -7.02
N ILE A 173 8.47 12.19 -6.37
CA ILE A 173 7.87 11.21 -5.48
C ILE A 173 6.67 10.58 -6.18
N THR A 174 6.65 9.25 -6.24
CA THR A 174 5.51 8.49 -6.74
C THR A 174 4.70 7.89 -5.59
N ILE A 175 3.38 7.76 -5.79
CA ILE A 175 2.50 6.99 -4.91
C ILE A 175 1.61 6.12 -5.78
N THR A 176 1.56 4.81 -5.47
CA THR A 176 0.83 3.80 -6.25
C THR A 176 0.09 2.85 -5.33
N ALA A 177 -0.95 2.18 -5.83
CA ALA A 177 -1.69 1.14 -5.11
C ALA A 177 -1.50 -0.22 -5.80
N ILE A 178 -1.20 -1.24 -5.03
CA ILE A 178 -1.27 -2.64 -5.44
C ILE A 178 -2.59 -3.21 -4.93
N CYS A 179 -3.37 -3.81 -5.83
CA CYS A 179 -4.69 -4.35 -5.56
C CYS A 179 -4.69 -5.87 -5.81
N PRO A 180 -4.17 -6.69 -4.89
CA PRO A 180 -4.17 -8.13 -5.04
C PRO A 180 -5.58 -8.71 -4.98
N GLY A 181 -5.78 -9.82 -5.69
CA GLY A 181 -6.84 -10.77 -5.42
C GLY A 181 -6.56 -11.59 -4.17
N PHE A 182 -7.22 -12.74 -4.06
CA PHE A 182 -6.95 -13.66 -2.97
C PHE A 182 -5.52 -14.20 -3.07
N ALA A 183 -4.79 -14.10 -1.97
CA ALA A 183 -3.38 -14.51 -1.91
C ALA A 183 -3.12 -15.39 -0.69
N ASP A 184 -2.16 -16.30 -0.83
CA ASP A 184 -1.74 -17.23 0.21
C ASP A 184 -1.03 -16.48 1.36
N THR A 185 -1.84 -15.98 2.28
CA THR A 185 -1.44 -15.24 3.49
C THR A 185 -2.40 -15.57 4.61
N ALA A 186 -2.06 -15.21 5.84
CA ALA A 186 -2.92 -15.41 7.01
C ALA A 186 -4.33 -14.78 6.87
N ILE A 187 -4.51 -13.82 5.97
CA ILE A 187 -5.82 -13.19 5.72
C ILE A 187 -6.84 -14.18 5.18
N ILE A 188 -6.41 -15.16 4.35
CA ILE A 188 -7.33 -16.15 3.76
C ILE A 188 -7.41 -17.46 4.57
N ASP A 189 -6.62 -17.64 5.62
CA ASP A 189 -6.63 -18.87 6.41
C ASP A 189 -8.04 -19.31 6.84
N PRO A 190 -8.95 -18.40 7.27
CA PRO A 190 -10.31 -18.78 7.67
C PRO A 190 -11.20 -19.33 6.54
N ILE A 191 -10.80 -19.17 5.28
CA ILE A 191 -11.54 -19.56 4.06
C ILE A 191 -10.72 -20.41 3.10
N ARG A 192 -9.52 -20.81 3.49
CA ARG A 192 -8.58 -21.57 2.66
C ARG A 192 -9.18 -22.88 2.15
N GLU A 193 -9.80 -23.65 3.04
CA GLU A 193 -10.43 -24.93 2.68
C GLU A 193 -11.52 -24.78 1.62
N GLU A 194 -12.26 -23.65 1.65
CA GLU A 194 -13.29 -23.35 0.64
C GLU A 194 -12.68 -23.09 -0.74
N PHE A 195 -11.55 -22.40 -0.79
CA PHE A 195 -10.81 -22.17 -2.04
C PHE A 195 -10.22 -23.47 -2.60
N ASP A 196 -9.60 -24.28 -1.73
CA ASP A 196 -9.01 -25.57 -2.14
C ASP A 196 -10.10 -26.51 -2.67
N ALA A 197 -11.24 -26.62 -2.01
CA ALA A 197 -12.36 -27.43 -2.43
C ALA A 197 -12.98 -26.97 -3.76
N ALA A 198 -12.98 -25.66 -4.02
CA ALA A 198 -13.47 -25.06 -5.26
C ALA A 198 -12.43 -25.10 -6.41
N GLY A 199 -11.19 -25.46 -6.12
CA GLY A 199 -10.08 -25.32 -7.08
C GLY A 199 -9.84 -23.86 -7.51
N PHE A 200 -10.17 -22.90 -6.64
CA PHE A 200 -10.02 -21.50 -6.94
C PHE A 200 -8.54 -21.08 -6.83
N PRO A 201 -7.95 -20.47 -7.86
CA PRO A 201 -6.56 -20.10 -7.83
C PRO A 201 -6.31 -18.92 -6.88
N VAL A 202 -5.30 -19.05 -6.02
CA VAL A 202 -4.83 -17.98 -5.14
C VAL A 202 -3.44 -17.53 -5.58
N LEU A 203 -3.12 -16.24 -5.36
CA LEU A 203 -1.79 -15.69 -5.61
C LEU A 203 -0.78 -16.23 -4.60
N ARG A 204 0.44 -16.44 -5.04
CA ARG A 204 1.56 -16.58 -4.12
C ARG A 204 2.01 -15.19 -3.64
N ALA A 205 2.56 -15.13 -2.43
CA ALA A 205 3.03 -13.86 -1.88
C ALA A 205 4.11 -13.20 -2.76
N GLU A 206 4.94 -14.00 -3.44
CA GLU A 206 5.99 -13.54 -4.35
C GLU A 206 5.43 -12.79 -5.58
N GLU A 207 4.27 -13.18 -6.10
CA GLU A 207 3.63 -12.50 -7.24
C GLU A 207 3.18 -11.08 -6.85
N VAL A 208 2.72 -10.91 -5.61
CA VAL A 208 2.38 -9.59 -5.07
C VAL A 208 3.64 -8.78 -4.78
N ALA A 209 4.68 -9.40 -4.22
CA ALA A 209 5.97 -8.75 -4.00
C ALA A 209 6.61 -8.26 -5.31
N ASP A 210 6.55 -9.06 -6.37
CA ASP A 210 7.04 -8.67 -7.71
C ASP A 210 6.27 -7.45 -8.25
N ALA A 211 4.95 -7.39 -8.03
CA ALA A 211 4.13 -6.23 -8.38
C ALA A 211 4.51 -4.97 -7.57
N MET A 212 4.82 -5.13 -6.26
CA MET A 212 5.28 -4.03 -5.42
C MET A 212 6.63 -3.48 -5.89
N VAL A 213 7.57 -4.36 -6.24
CA VAL A 213 8.87 -3.95 -6.80
C VAL A 213 8.68 -3.24 -8.14
N MET A 214 7.88 -3.79 -9.05
CA MET A 214 7.52 -3.14 -10.31
C MET A 214 6.94 -1.74 -10.09
N ALA A 215 6.06 -1.56 -9.09
CA ALA A 215 5.47 -0.27 -8.77
C ALA A 215 6.51 0.75 -8.28
N TRP A 216 7.54 0.33 -7.55
CA TRP A 216 8.66 1.19 -7.20
C TRP A 216 9.50 1.55 -8.43
N GLU A 217 9.83 0.56 -9.28
CA GLU A 217 10.71 0.73 -10.45
C GLU A 217 10.09 1.61 -11.54
N SER A 218 8.80 1.46 -11.80
CA SER A 218 8.15 2.03 -12.99
C SER A 218 6.67 2.38 -12.79
N GLY A 219 6.20 2.47 -11.54
CA GLY A 219 4.80 2.77 -11.26
C GLY A 219 4.39 4.16 -11.70
N GLU A 220 3.28 4.27 -12.42
CA GLU A 220 2.69 5.57 -12.77
C GLU A 220 2.06 6.22 -11.54
N PRO A 221 2.31 7.53 -11.27
CA PRO A 221 1.73 8.22 -10.12
C PRO A 221 0.20 8.11 -10.08
N GLY A 222 -0.33 7.65 -8.95
CA GLY A 222 -1.77 7.48 -8.74
C GLY A 222 -2.38 6.23 -9.37
N ALA A 223 -1.58 5.40 -10.04
CA ALA A 223 -2.06 4.14 -10.60
C ALA A 223 -2.45 3.15 -9.51
N ALA A 224 -3.46 2.33 -9.83
CA ALA A 224 -3.80 1.12 -9.11
C ALA A 224 -3.49 -0.08 -10.01
N TYR A 225 -2.71 -1.04 -9.50
CA TYR A 225 -2.34 -2.24 -10.24
C TYR A 225 -3.07 -3.44 -9.65
N VAL A 226 -3.87 -4.09 -10.47
CA VAL A 226 -4.51 -5.36 -10.13
C VAL A 226 -3.50 -6.49 -10.29
N VAL A 227 -3.46 -7.38 -9.31
CA VAL A 227 -2.67 -8.62 -9.36
C VAL A 227 -3.61 -9.80 -9.23
N GLN A 228 -3.64 -10.67 -10.25
CA GLN A 228 -4.54 -11.82 -10.29
C GLN A 228 -3.83 -13.07 -10.83
N PRO A 229 -4.13 -14.27 -10.30
CA PRO A 229 -3.61 -15.51 -10.82
C PRO A 229 -3.91 -15.65 -12.32
N GLY A 230 -2.90 -16.01 -13.11
CA GLY A 230 -3.05 -16.21 -14.56
C GLY A 230 -3.21 -14.94 -15.40
N VAL A 231 -3.39 -13.76 -14.74
CA VAL A 231 -3.46 -12.46 -15.42
C VAL A 231 -2.17 -11.66 -15.21
N GLY A 232 -1.53 -11.86 -14.07
CA GLY A 232 -0.36 -11.08 -13.64
C GLY A 232 -0.72 -9.71 -13.11
N THR A 233 0.21 -8.76 -13.26
CA THR A 233 0.06 -7.38 -12.78
C THR A 233 -0.36 -6.47 -13.93
N VAL A 234 -1.54 -5.86 -13.81
CA VAL A 234 -2.10 -4.98 -14.85
C VAL A 234 -2.66 -3.68 -14.25
N PRO A 235 -2.52 -2.52 -14.94
CA PRO A 235 -3.10 -1.28 -14.46
C PRO A 235 -4.63 -1.33 -14.53
N TYR A 236 -5.29 -0.90 -13.44
CA TYR A 236 -6.74 -0.77 -13.40
C TYR A 236 -7.18 0.56 -14.02
N ARG A 237 -8.11 0.49 -14.96
CA ARG A 237 -8.68 1.67 -15.63
C ARG A 237 -9.95 2.13 -14.93
N PHE A 238 -9.88 3.28 -14.26
CA PHE A 238 -11.06 3.93 -13.68
C PHE A 238 -11.91 4.55 -14.78
N LYS A 239 -13.22 4.30 -14.71
CA LYS A 239 -14.18 5.04 -15.58
C LYS A 239 -14.24 6.49 -15.12
N GLY A 240 -14.18 7.43 -16.06
CA GLY A 240 -14.44 8.84 -15.79
C GLY A 240 -15.90 9.07 -15.37
N VAL A 241 -16.13 10.13 -14.59
CA VAL A 241 -17.49 10.61 -14.30
C VAL A 241 -18.00 11.48 -15.45
N PRO A 242 -19.32 11.47 -15.74
CA PRO A 242 -19.88 12.40 -16.69
C PRO A 242 -19.58 13.85 -16.30
N ALA A 243 -19.11 14.64 -17.26
CA ALA A 243 -18.89 16.06 -17.02
C ALA A 243 -20.22 16.81 -16.86
N ALA A 244 -20.21 17.83 -15.98
CA ALA A 244 -21.32 18.75 -15.86
C ALA A 244 -21.58 19.48 -17.20
N ARG A 245 -22.85 19.82 -17.47
CA ARG A 245 -23.24 20.58 -18.65
C ARG A 245 -23.74 21.96 -18.24
N THR A 246 -23.46 22.96 -19.07
CA THR A 246 -24.06 24.28 -18.96
C THR A 246 -25.54 24.23 -19.38
N GLU A 247 -26.29 25.29 -19.15
CA GLU A 247 -27.69 25.42 -19.64
C GLU A 247 -27.78 25.30 -21.16
N THR A 248 -26.71 25.66 -21.88
CA THR A 248 -26.63 25.52 -23.36
C THR A 248 -26.18 24.12 -23.81
N GLY A 249 -25.94 23.17 -22.86
CA GLY A 249 -25.55 21.79 -23.15
C GLY A 249 -24.07 21.58 -23.39
N GLU A 250 -23.25 22.62 -23.32
CA GLU A 250 -21.78 22.52 -23.42
C GLU A 250 -21.15 21.88 -22.16
N THR A 251 -19.97 21.29 -22.29
CA THR A 251 -19.24 20.78 -21.13
C THR A 251 -18.78 21.93 -20.25
N ALA A 252 -19.21 21.92 -18.99
CA ALA A 252 -18.79 22.92 -18.02
C ALA A 252 -17.30 22.76 -17.69
N VAL A 253 -16.58 23.87 -17.61
CA VAL A 253 -15.16 23.89 -17.28
C VAL A 253 -15.00 24.17 -15.79
N VAL A 254 -14.23 23.31 -15.09
CA VAL A 254 -13.90 23.53 -13.67
C VAL A 254 -13.10 24.82 -13.53
N PRO A 255 -13.47 25.74 -12.62
CA PRO A 255 -12.71 26.95 -12.36
C PRO A 255 -11.23 26.64 -12.07
N GLU A 256 -10.33 27.49 -12.55
CA GLU A 256 -8.88 27.29 -12.42
C GLU A 256 -8.46 27.16 -10.95
N SER A 257 -9.07 27.94 -10.06
CA SER A 257 -8.83 27.88 -8.60
C SER A 257 -9.12 26.53 -7.96
N LEU A 258 -9.98 25.72 -8.61
CA LEU A 258 -10.37 24.39 -8.12
C LEU A 258 -9.64 23.25 -8.84
N ARG A 259 -8.84 23.57 -9.86
CA ARG A 259 -8.05 22.54 -10.56
C ARG A 259 -6.84 22.13 -9.70
N PRO A 260 -6.47 20.83 -9.71
CA PRO A 260 -5.25 20.39 -9.07
C PRO A 260 -4.02 21.06 -9.69
N PRO A 261 -2.90 21.22 -8.94
CA PRO A 261 -1.69 21.88 -9.43
C PRO A 261 -1.18 21.32 -10.77
N SER A 262 -1.35 20.02 -11.01
CA SER A 262 -0.97 19.34 -12.24
C SER A 262 -1.80 19.72 -13.48
N MET A 263 -2.90 20.46 -13.30
CA MET A 263 -3.82 20.93 -14.37
C MET A 263 -3.88 22.45 -14.47
N ARG A 264 -3.04 23.18 -13.72
CA ARG A 264 -2.94 24.65 -13.76
C ARG A 264 -1.90 25.15 -14.72
#